data_67c31e1fe0b9eb8642e78c8492a9f9c8
#
_entry.id   67c31e1fe0b9eb8642e78c8492a9f9c8
#
_cell.length_a   1.000
_cell.length_b   1.000
_cell.length_c   1.000
_cell.angle_alpha   90.00
_cell.angle_beta   90.00
_cell.angle_gamma   90.00
#
_symmetry.space_group_name_H-M   'P 1'
#
loop_
_entity.id
_entity.type
_entity.pdbx_description
1 polymer ?
#
loop_
_entity_poly.entity_id
_entity_poly.type
_entity_poly.pdbx_seq_one_letter_code
_entity_poly.pdbx_strand_id
1 'polypeptide(L)'
;MNNKELNIETVLSPAYRQIWDNSLLGVLVLDKEGIVLYINRILTRTDDLQDVDILGKKLADFYPLNADEHFSIKAIQTGKPIIKKTIIYYTHENKLVNSLCSNFPLYSKNKVQGVIHFSLNLQTSQKLLEQYTTKDNHRLLRNYHPKKSEKHTFDSIIGNSQIFLNAITYAKANSRTDFSALIWAETGCGKELFAQSMHY
;
A
#
# COMPACT_ATOMS: atom_id res chain seq x y z
N MET A 1 19.54 17.63 17.09
CA MET A 1 18.34 16.80 17.27
C MET A 1 18.79 15.44 17.74
N ASN A 2 18.47 15.04 18.99
CA ASN A 2 18.76 13.69 19.48
C ASN A 2 17.87 12.72 18.67
N ASN A 3 18.48 12.06 17.68
CA ASN A 3 17.86 10.89 17.05
C ASN A 3 17.75 9.81 18.13
N LYS A 4 16.58 9.72 18.79
CA LYS A 4 16.27 8.54 19.59
C LYS A 4 16.17 7.38 18.60
N GLU A 5 17.18 6.55 18.58
CA GLU A 5 17.18 5.33 17.77
C GLU A 5 15.99 4.47 18.19
N LEU A 6 15.24 4.01 17.21
CA LEU A 6 14.17 3.05 17.44
C LEU A 6 14.82 1.71 17.80
N ASN A 7 14.54 1.17 19.00
CA ASN A 7 15.11 -0.08 19.48
C ASN A 7 14.06 -1.17 19.73
N ILE A 8 14.52 -2.41 19.85
CA ILE A 8 13.64 -3.58 20.04
C ILE A 8 12.80 -3.47 21.31
N GLU A 9 13.40 -3.05 22.44
CA GLU A 9 12.68 -2.96 23.72
C GLU A 9 11.50 -1.98 23.62
N THR A 10 11.72 -0.86 22.95
CA THR A 10 10.66 0.13 22.73
C THR A 10 9.53 -0.44 21.90
N VAL A 11 9.82 -1.04 20.72
CA VAL A 11 8.78 -1.55 19.82
C VAL A 11 8.04 -2.77 20.36
N LEU A 12 8.66 -3.52 21.28
CA LEU A 12 8.06 -4.66 21.95
C LEU A 12 7.41 -4.32 23.30
N SER A 13 7.47 -3.05 23.75
CA SER A 13 6.80 -2.64 24.97
C SER A 13 5.28 -2.86 24.91
N PRO A 14 4.59 -3.06 26.04
CA PRO A 14 3.16 -3.34 26.06
C PRO A 14 2.33 -2.25 25.33
N ALA A 15 2.72 -0.97 25.46
CA ALA A 15 2.03 0.13 24.81
C ALA A 15 2.11 0.03 23.26
N TYR A 16 3.29 -0.26 22.72
CA TYR A 16 3.44 -0.42 21.28
C TYR A 16 2.76 -1.69 20.76
N ARG A 17 2.86 -2.82 21.50
CA ARG A 17 2.13 -4.05 21.12
C ARG A 17 0.62 -3.80 21.04
N GLN A 18 0.04 -3.07 21.98
CA GLN A 18 -1.38 -2.69 21.91
C GLN A 18 -1.71 -1.90 20.65
N ILE A 19 -0.83 -1.00 20.20
CA ILE A 19 -0.99 -0.26 18.95
C ILE A 19 -0.93 -1.22 17.75
N TRP A 20 0.08 -2.10 17.72
CA TRP A 20 0.26 -3.05 16.62
C TRP A 20 -0.90 -4.03 16.50
N ASP A 21 -1.41 -4.54 17.62
CA ASP A 21 -2.52 -5.49 17.64
C ASP A 21 -3.86 -4.89 17.20
N ASN A 22 -4.01 -3.57 17.32
CA ASN A 22 -5.21 -2.84 16.89
C ASN A 22 -5.01 -2.07 15.56
N SER A 23 -3.85 -2.21 14.91
CA SER A 23 -3.62 -1.62 13.59
C SER A 23 -4.26 -2.44 12.47
N LEU A 24 -4.38 -1.84 11.27
CA LEU A 24 -4.79 -2.55 10.05
C LEU A 24 -3.60 -3.17 9.30
N LEU A 25 -2.37 -2.95 9.80
CA LEU A 25 -1.15 -3.45 9.20
C LEU A 25 -0.74 -4.79 9.83
N GLY A 26 -0.23 -5.69 9.02
CA GLY A 26 0.58 -6.79 9.51
C GLY A 26 1.87 -6.25 10.10
N VAL A 27 2.22 -6.67 11.30
CA VAL A 27 3.45 -6.25 12.01
C VAL A 27 4.25 -7.46 12.45
N LEU A 28 5.55 -7.45 12.15
CA LEU A 28 6.51 -8.48 12.53
C LEU A 28 7.77 -7.79 13.07
N VAL A 29 8.32 -8.33 14.16
CA VAL A 29 9.62 -7.90 14.70
C VAL A 29 10.56 -9.09 14.72
N LEU A 30 11.73 -8.89 14.12
CA LEU A 30 12.81 -9.88 14.12
C LEU A 30 14.00 -9.33 14.89
N ASP A 31 14.78 -10.24 15.48
CA ASP A 31 16.12 -9.92 15.94
C ASP A 31 17.14 -9.87 14.79
N LYS A 32 18.40 -9.63 15.11
CA LYS A 32 19.49 -9.52 14.14
C LYS A 32 19.83 -10.85 13.44
N GLU A 33 19.46 -11.99 14.02
CA GLU A 33 19.58 -13.33 13.46
C GLU A 33 18.38 -13.73 12.57
N GLY A 34 17.35 -12.89 12.48
CA GLY A 34 16.11 -13.17 11.75
C GLY A 34 15.12 -14.04 12.53
N ILE A 35 15.27 -14.12 13.85
CA ILE A 35 14.34 -14.85 14.71
C ILE A 35 13.12 -13.98 15.00
N VAL A 36 11.94 -14.57 14.93
CA VAL A 36 10.66 -13.88 15.17
C VAL A 36 10.49 -13.62 16.67
N LEU A 37 10.50 -12.34 17.05
CA LEU A 37 10.25 -11.89 18.42
C LEU A 37 8.78 -11.50 18.66
N TYR A 38 8.09 -11.06 17.61
CA TYR A 38 6.70 -10.64 17.68
C TYR A 38 6.06 -10.69 16.29
N ILE A 39 4.82 -11.10 16.26
CA ILE A 39 3.94 -11.06 15.10
C ILE A 39 2.52 -10.71 15.58
N ASN A 40 1.83 -9.79 14.90
CA ASN A 40 0.48 -9.42 15.30
C ASN A 40 -0.59 -10.31 14.62
N ARG A 41 -1.80 -10.24 15.15
CA ARG A 41 -2.94 -11.04 14.67
C ARG A 41 -3.28 -10.79 13.19
N ILE A 42 -3.05 -9.57 12.67
CA ILE A 42 -3.33 -9.26 11.27
C ILE A 42 -2.41 -10.06 10.36
N LEU A 43 -1.11 -10.09 10.67
CA LEU A 43 -0.14 -10.81 9.85
C LEU A 43 -0.32 -12.33 9.98
N THR A 44 -0.55 -12.85 11.19
CA THR A 44 -0.81 -14.29 11.37
C THR A 44 -2.02 -14.77 10.57
N ARG A 45 -3.10 -13.96 10.49
CA ARG A 45 -4.29 -14.27 9.69
C ARG A 45 -4.06 -14.12 8.18
N THR A 46 -3.27 -13.12 7.78
CA THR A 46 -2.94 -12.89 6.36
C THR A 46 -2.17 -14.07 5.80
N ASP A 47 -1.24 -14.61 6.59
CA ASP A 47 -0.26 -15.60 6.17
C ASP A 47 -0.60 -17.02 6.63
N ASP A 48 -1.82 -17.21 7.14
CA ASP A 48 -2.37 -18.51 7.60
C ASP A 48 -1.49 -19.17 8.68
N LEU A 49 -0.97 -18.35 9.62
CA LEU A 49 -0.07 -18.77 10.70
C LEU A 49 -0.76 -18.85 12.07
N GLN A 50 -2.10 -18.92 12.12
CA GLN A 50 -2.84 -18.89 13.40
C GLN A 50 -2.51 -20.07 14.31
N ASP A 51 -2.32 -21.25 13.71
CA ASP A 51 -2.04 -22.51 14.42
C ASP A 51 -0.56 -22.90 14.34
N VAL A 52 0.30 -21.99 13.84
CA VAL A 52 1.72 -22.23 13.66
C VAL A 52 2.51 -21.51 14.76
N ASP A 53 3.31 -22.27 15.50
CA ASP A 53 4.23 -21.70 16.47
C ASP A 53 5.46 -21.13 15.75
N ILE A 54 5.44 -19.83 15.44
CA ILE A 54 6.50 -19.11 14.73
C ILE A 54 7.43 -18.31 15.65
N LEU A 55 6.98 -18.01 16.88
CA LEU A 55 7.80 -17.23 17.82
C LEU A 55 9.08 -17.98 18.21
N GLY A 56 10.18 -17.28 18.24
CA GLY A 56 11.50 -17.86 18.54
C GLY A 56 12.12 -18.68 17.42
N LYS A 57 11.50 -18.77 16.26
CA LYS A 57 12.01 -19.49 15.07
C LYS A 57 12.47 -18.51 14.00
N LYS A 58 13.29 -19.00 13.06
CA LYS A 58 13.77 -18.18 11.94
C LYS A 58 12.66 -17.91 10.97
N LEU A 59 12.53 -16.66 10.52
CA LEU A 59 11.54 -16.25 9.51
C LEU A 59 11.70 -17.04 8.21
N ALA A 60 12.93 -17.30 7.79
CA ALA A 60 13.23 -18.01 6.54
C ALA A 60 12.69 -19.45 6.50
N ASP A 61 12.42 -20.08 7.65
CA ASP A 61 11.86 -21.44 7.71
C ASP A 61 10.38 -21.47 7.31
N PHE A 62 9.70 -20.33 7.38
CA PHE A 62 8.27 -20.19 7.06
C PHE A 62 7.99 -19.53 5.71
N TYR A 63 8.98 -18.78 5.20
CA TYR A 63 8.85 -18.05 3.92
C TYR A 63 10.03 -18.44 3.03
N PRO A 64 9.88 -19.44 2.17
CA PRO A 64 10.94 -19.90 1.24
C PRO A 64 11.11 -18.92 0.07
N LEU A 65 11.40 -17.67 0.38
CA LEU A 65 11.67 -16.62 -0.59
C LEU A 65 13.14 -16.63 -1.00
N ASN A 66 13.43 -16.12 -2.19
CA ASN A 66 14.81 -15.86 -2.59
C ASN A 66 15.45 -14.81 -1.69
N ALA A 67 16.78 -14.85 -1.52
CA ALA A 67 17.49 -13.93 -0.63
C ALA A 67 17.23 -12.45 -0.92
N ASP A 68 17.01 -12.09 -2.19
CA ASP A 68 16.71 -10.73 -2.61
C ASP A 68 15.27 -10.28 -2.28
N GLU A 69 14.37 -11.22 -2.04
CA GLU A 69 12.97 -10.98 -1.71
C GLU A 69 12.72 -10.90 -0.20
N HIS A 70 13.67 -11.37 0.61
CA HIS A 70 13.63 -11.24 2.06
C HIS A 70 13.98 -9.82 2.51
N PHE A 71 13.09 -8.86 2.28
CA PHE A 71 13.33 -7.44 2.59
C PHE A 71 13.66 -7.18 4.06
N SER A 72 13.10 -7.96 4.99
CA SER A 72 13.42 -7.86 6.42
C SER A 72 14.88 -8.23 6.69
N ILE A 73 15.34 -9.35 6.15
CA ILE A 73 16.73 -9.81 6.30
C ILE A 73 17.70 -8.82 5.62
N LYS A 74 17.36 -8.35 4.44
CA LYS A 74 18.16 -7.34 3.72
C LYS A 74 18.26 -6.02 4.50
N ALA A 75 17.21 -5.60 5.18
CA ALA A 75 17.23 -4.42 6.03
C ALA A 75 18.14 -4.61 7.27
N ILE A 76 18.17 -5.81 7.87
CA ILE A 76 19.09 -6.15 8.94
C ILE A 76 20.55 -6.08 8.45
N GLN A 77 20.85 -6.72 7.32
CA GLN A 77 22.21 -6.80 6.76
C GLN A 77 22.78 -5.45 6.33
N THR A 78 21.93 -4.62 5.69
CA THR A 78 22.38 -3.32 5.16
C THR A 78 22.31 -2.20 6.19
N GLY A 79 21.54 -2.37 7.26
CA GLY A 79 21.23 -1.30 8.20
C GLY A 79 20.43 -0.15 7.56
N LYS A 80 19.81 -0.36 6.40
CA LYS A 80 19.03 0.67 5.70
C LYS A 80 17.56 0.29 5.64
N PRO A 81 16.65 1.27 5.81
CA PRO A 81 15.23 0.99 5.67
C PRO A 81 14.90 0.63 4.21
N ILE A 82 13.98 -0.33 4.05
CA ILE A 82 13.41 -0.71 2.75
C ILE A 82 11.95 -0.34 2.80
N ILE A 83 11.54 0.64 2.00
CA ILE A 83 10.25 1.29 2.14
C ILE A 83 9.40 1.09 0.89
N LYS A 84 8.11 0.78 1.10
CA LYS A 84 7.07 0.70 0.05
C LYS A 84 7.46 -0.25 -1.10
N LYS A 85 7.93 -1.44 -0.77
CA LYS A 85 8.18 -2.50 -1.74
C LYS A 85 6.99 -3.45 -1.82
N THR A 86 6.58 -3.78 -3.01
CA THR A 86 5.58 -4.83 -3.23
C THR A 86 6.26 -6.19 -3.26
N ILE A 87 5.59 -7.16 -2.66
CA ILE A 87 5.99 -8.57 -2.69
C ILE A 87 4.77 -9.44 -2.96
N ILE A 88 4.96 -10.46 -3.78
CA ILE A 88 3.97 -11.49 -4.06
C ILE A 88 4.58 -12.82 -3.63
N TYR A 89 3.89 -13.55 -2.76
CA TYR A 89 4.35 -14.83 -2.25
C TYR A 89 3.17 -15.77 -1.97
N TYR A 90 3.49 -17.04 -1.80
CA TYR A 90 2.53 -18.04 -1.35
C TYR A 90 2.73 -18.31 0.13
N THR A 91 1.62 -18.37 0.88
CA THR A 91 1.63 -18.85 2.27
C THR A 91 1.90 -20.37 2.29
N HIS A 92 2.15 -20.93 3.48
CA HIS A 92 2.33 -22.37 3.61
C HIS A 92 1.06 -23.18 3.21
N GLU A 93 -0.11 -22.57 3.22
CA GLU A 93 -1.36 -23.14 2.71
C GLU A 93 -1.61 -22.86 1.21
N ASN A 94 -0.58 -22.47 0.48
CA ASN A 94 -0.64 -22.13 -0.96
C ASN A 94 -1.59 -20.97 -1.33
N LYS A 95 -1.87 -20.08 -0.40
CA LYS A 95 -2.64 -18.87 -0.67
C LYS A 95 -1.71 -17.79 -1.22
N LEU A 96 -2.08 -17.22 -2.36
CA LEU A 96 -1.35 -16.10 -2.96
C LEU A 96 -1.62 -14.81 -2.18
N VAL A 97 -0.55 -14.18 -1.70
CA VAL A 97 -0.59 -12.89 -0.99
C VAL A 97 0.17 -11.85 -1.80
N ASN A 98 -0.45 -10.69 -1.98
CA ASN A 98 0.16 -9.50 -2.56
C ASN A 98 0.18 -8.40 -1.51
N SER A 99 1.37 -8.01 -1.07
CA SER A 99 1.55 -7.06 0.03
C SER A 99 2.47 -5.91 -0.33
N LEU A 100 2.15 -4.74 0.21
CA LEU A 100 3.04 -3.58 0.24
C LEU A 100 3.78 -3.56 1.58
N CYS A 101 5.11 -3.69 1.55
CA CYS A 101 5.93 -3.86 2.73
C CYS A 101 6.86 -2.69 2.99
N SER A 102 7.14 -2.42 4.26
CA SER A 102 8.18 -1.51 4.71
C SER A 102 8.92 -2.11 5.90
N ASN A 103 10.25 -2.01 5.89
CA ASN A 103 11.14 -2.62 6.87
C ASN A 103 12.08 -1.56 7.44
N PHE A 104 12.09 -1.40 8.75
CA PHE A 104 12.92 -0.40 9.42
C PHE A 104 13.87 -1.10 10.40
N PRO A 105 15.20 -0.98 10.20
CA PRO A 105 16.16 -1.52 11.13
C PRO A 105 16.01 -0.90 12.51
N LEU A 106 16.15 -1.73 13.54
CA LEU A 106 16.13 -1.35 14.94
C LEU A 106 17.57 -1.30 15.46
N TYR A 107 17.91 -0.24 16.17
CA TYR A 107 19.27 0.01 16.62
C TYR A 107 19.40 0.00 18.14
N SER A 108 20.57 -0.38 18.61
CA SER A 108 21.05 -0.10 19.94
C SER A 108 22.55 0.19 19.88
N LYS A 109 22.98 1.31 20.46
CA LYS A 109 24.39 1.76 20.44
C LYS A 109 24.99 1.75 19.01
N ASN A 110 24.28 2.30 18.04
CA ASN A 110 24.65 2.36 16.62
C ASN A 110 24.83 0.98 15.93
N LYS A 111 24.35 -0.12 16.53
CA LYS A 111 24.38 -1.44 15.91
C LYS A 111 22.97 -1.93 15.63
N VAL A 112 22.76 -2.52 14.45
CA VAL A 112 21.48 -3.16 14.12
C VAL A 112 21.25 -4.33 15.08
N GLN A 113 20.12 -4.32 15.75
CA GLN A 113 19.67 -5.36 16.67
C GLN A 113 18.50 -6.17 16.13
N GLY A 114 17.89 -5.71 15.06
CA GLY A 114 16.76 -6.37 14.44
C GLY A 114 16.07 -5.48 13.43
N VAL A 115 14.84 -5.81 13.11
CA VAL A 115 13.99 -5.07 12.16
C VAL A 115 12.55 -5.11 12.62
N ILE A 116 11.82 -4.02 12.41
CA ILE A 116 10.35 -4.01 12.41
C ILE A 116 9.86 -3.97 10.97
N HIS A 117 8.97 -4.89 10.65
CA HIS A 117 8.33 -5.04 9.35
C HIS A 117 6.85 -4.65 9.46
N PHE A 118 6.40 -3.88 8.50
CA PHE A 118 5.00 -3.56 8.29
C PHE A 118 4.57 -4.07 6.93
N SER A 119 3.40 -4.69 6.86
CA SER A 119 2.80 -5.14 5.62
C SER A 119 1.33 -4.74 5.51
N LEU A 120 0.91 -4.38 4.32
CA LEU A 120 -0.46 -4.12 3.95
C LEU A 120 -0.85 -5.10 2.84
N ASN A 121 -1.74 -6.04 3.16
CA ASN A 121 -2.29 -6.93 2.13
C ASN A 121 -3.22 -6.13 1.20
N LEU A 122 -2.83 -6.00 -0.06
CA LEU A 122 -3.51 -5.15 -1.03
C LEU A 122 -4.90 -5.67 -1.39
N GLN A 123 -5.10 -6.99 -1.40
CA GLN A 123 -6.40 -7.61 -1.70
C GLN A 123 -7.41 -7.38 -0.57
N THR A 124 -6.97 -7.54 0.69
CA THR A 124 -7.83 -7.32 1.86
C THR A 124 -8.13 -5.83 2.04
N SER A 125 -7.15 -4.96 1.80
CA SER A 125 -7.30 -3.50 1.90
C SER A 125 -8.30 -2.97 0.88
N GLN A 126 -8.30 -3.48 -0.34
CA GLN A 126 -9.29 -3.12 -1.34
C GLN A 126 -10.71 -3.49 -0.89
N LYS A 127 -10.91 -4.71 -0.40
CA LYS A 127 -12.22 -5.14 0.14
C LYS A 127 -12.68 -4.30 1.33
N LEU A 128 -11.77 -3.94 2.23
CA LEU A 128 -12.08 -3.05 3.36
C LEU A 128 -12.48 -1.66 2.86
N LEU A 129 -11.74 -1.07 1.92
CA LEU A 129 -12.09 0.21 1.33
C LEU A 129 -13.48 0.16 0.69
N GLU A 130 -13.81 -0.87 -0.06
CA GLU A 130 -15.13 -1.06 -0.65
C GLU A 130 -16.23 -1.14 0.42
N GLN A 131 -16.01 -1.86 1.52
CA GLN A 131 -16.98 -1.98 2.61
C GLN A 131 -17.22 -0.65 3.35
N TYR A 132 -16.15 0.11 3.61
CA TYR A 132 -16.25 1.38 4.31
C TYR A 132 -16.71 2.53 3.41
N THR A 133 -16.37 2.51 2.14
CA THR A 133 -16.86 3.53 1.18
C THR A 133 -18.33 3.38 0.86
N THR A 134 -18.88 2.16 0.84
CA THR A 134 -20.30 1.95 0.54
C THR A 134 -21.24 2.23 1.72
N LYS A 135 -20.82 2.00 2.99
CA LYS A 135 -21.70 2.16 4.16
C LYS A 135 -21.75 3.56 4.75
N ASP A 136 -20.62 4.22 4.86
CA ASP A 136 -20.53 5.53 5.55
C ASP A 136 -20.44 6.74 4.62
N ASN A 137 -19.88 6.59 3.43
CA ASN A 137 -19.78 7.70 2.48
C ASN A 137 -21.12 8.13 1.90
N HIS A 138 -22.12 7.24 1.79
CA HIS A 138 -23.49 7.66 1.48
C HIS A 138 -24.08 8.59 2.53
N ARG A 139 -23.65 8.51 3.78
CA ARG A 139 -24.10 9.38 4.86
C ARG A 139 -23.33 10.71 4.90
N LEU A 140 -22.03 10.66 4.66
CA LEU A 140 -21.17 11.85 4.58
C LEU A 140 -21.39 12.62 3.26
N LEU A 141 -21.57 11.91 2.14
CA LEU A 141 -21.87 12.53 0.85
C LEU A 141 -23.28 13.14 0.75
N ARG A 142 -24.25 12.68 1.58
CA ARG A 142 -25.55 13.37 1.68
C ARG A 142 -25.45 14.79 2.24
N ASN A 143 -24.44 15.08 3.04
CA ASN A 143 -24.18 16.41 3.59
C ASN A 143 -23.09 17.18 2.82
N TYR A 144 -22.36 16.50 1.96
CA TYR A 144 -21.41 17.11 1.04
C TYR A 144 -22.16 17.36 -0.27
N HIS A 145 -22.75 18.56 -0.39
CA HIS A 145 -23.08 19.07 -1.70
C HIS A 145 -21.74 19.50 -2.34
N PRO A 146 -21.13 18.71 -3.23
CA PRO A 146 -20.12 19.28 -4.08
C PRO A 146 -20.82 20.46 -4.76
N LYS A 147 -20.23 21.65 -4.68
CA LYS A 147 -20.60 22.71 -5.65
C LYS A 147 -20.77 21.96 -6.97
N LYS A 148 -21.97 22.04 -7.57
CA LYS A 148 -22.27 21.38 -8.85
C LYS A 148 -21.00 21.45 -9.67
N SER A 149 -20.33 20.33 -9.86
CA SER A 149 -19.18 20.29 -10.76
C SER A 149 -19.77 20.79 -12.07
N GLU A 150 -19.29 21.92 -12.54
CA GLU A 150 -19.67 22.38 -13.86
C GLU A 150 -19.41 21.20 -14.76
N LYS A 151 -20.44 20.69 -15.41
CA LYS A 151 -20.30 19.60 -16.35
C LYS A 151 -19.37 20.11 -17.44
N HIS A 152 -18.15 19.62 -17.43
CA HIS A 152 -17.19 20.00 -18.46
C HIS A 152 -17.60 19.27 -19.75
N THR A 153 -17.99 20.06 -20.74
CA THR A 153 -18.25 19.59 -22.09
C THR A 153 -17.06 20.00 -22.96
N PHE A 154 -16.95 19.42 -24.15
CA PHE A 154 -15.91 19.79 -25.11
C PHE A 154 -15.88 21.28 -25.42
N ASP A 155 -17.02 21.97 -25.29
CA ASP A 155 -17.12 23.41 -25.58
C ASP A 155 -16.52 24.27 -24.43
N SER A 156 -16.33 23.71 -23.26
CA SER A 156 -15.65 24.37 -22.13
C SER A 156 -14.13 24.24 -22.19
N ILE A 157 -13.58 23.41 -23.08
CA ILE A 157 -12.16 23.19 -23.22
C ILE A 157 -11.55 24.28 -24.12
N ILE A 158 -10.61 25.06 -23.55
CA ILE A 158 -9.99 26.19 -24.25
C ILE A 158 -8.69 25.75 -24.90
N GLY A 159 -8.56 25.95 -26.20
CA GLY A 159 -7.34 25.68 -26.95
C GLY A 159 -7.58 25.91 -28.45
N ASN A 160 -6.60 26.45 -29.16
CA ASN A 160 -6.71 26.85 -30.54
C ASN A 160 -5.61 26.30 -31.46
N SER A 161 -4.67 25.47 -30.92
CA SER A 161 -3.68 24.84 -31.81
C SER A 161 -4.34 23.73 -32.66
N GLN A 162 -3.89 23.58 -33.89
CA GLN A 162 -4.46 22.57 -34.81
C GLN A 162 -4.34 21.15 -34.24
N ILE A 163 -3.23 20.83 -33.59
CA ILE A 163 -3.02 19.52 -32.96
C ILE A 163 -4.06 19.27 -31.84
N PHE A 164 -4.34 20.30 -31.04
CA PHE A 164 -5.30 20.24 -29.97
C PHE A 164 -6.75 20.11 -30.47
N LEU A 165 -7.10 20.87 -31.50
CA LEU A 165 -8.42 20.77 -32.16
C LEU A 165 -8.65 19.39 -32.78
N ASN A 166 -7.61 18.79 -33.35
CA ASN A 166 -7.67 17.42 -33.85
C ASN A 166 -7.91 16.44 -32.70
N ALA A 167 -7.23 16.59 -31.56
CA ALA A 167 -7.43 15.74 -30.37
C ALA A 167 -8.89 15.83 -29.87
N ILE A 168 -9.48 17.04 -29.83
CA ILE A 168 -10.89 17.23 -29.46
C ILE A 168 -11.82 16.53 -30.48
N THR A 169 -11.51 16.61 -31.75
CA THR A 169 -12.31 15.95 -32.80
C THR A 169 -12.29 14.44 -32.65
N TYR A 170 -11.12 13.85 -32.40
CA TYR A 170 -10.99 12.43 -32.11
C TYR A 170 -11.72 12.02 -30.83
N ALA A 171 -11.60 12.81 -29.76
CA ALA A 171 -12.30 12.55 -28.51
C ALA A 171 -13.83 12.58 -28.70
N LYS A 172 -14.37 13.57 -29.41
CA LYS A 172 -15.81 13.66 -29.76
C LYS A 172 -16.28 12.45 -30.57
N ALA A 173 -15.47 11.96 -31.52
CA ALA A 173 -15.82 10.77 -32.30
C ALA A 173 -15.88 9.51 -31.42
N ASN A 174 -14.87 9.33 -30.53
CA ASN A 174 -14.79 8.16 -29.68
C ASN A 174 -15.79 8.17 -28.50
N SER A 175 -16.25 9.35 -28.04
CA SER A 175 -17.25 9.43 -26.96
C SER A 175 -18.62 8.85 -27.35
N ARG A 176 -18.84 8.59 -28.64
CA ARG A 176 -20.07 7.98 -29.19
C ARG A 176 -19.97 6.45 -29.34
N THR A 177 -18.86 5.84 -28.88
CA THR A 177 -18.59 4.43 -29.01
C THR A 177 -18.41 3.82 -27.62
N ASP A 178 -18.60 2.50 -27.48
CA ASP A 178 -18.36 1.74 -26.25
C ASP A 178 -16.89 1.30 -26.09
N PHE A 179 -15.98 1.84 -26.90
CA PHE A 179 -14.56 1.50 -26.82
C PHE A 179 -13.89 2.22 -25.65
N SER A 180 -12.94 1.51 -25.01
CA SER A 180 -12.07 2.12 -24.02
C SER A 180 -11.11 3.12 -24.66
N ALA A 181 -10.99 4.31 -24.08
CA ALA A 181 -10.08 5.35 -24.55
C ALA A 181 -8.94 5.54 -23.54
N LEU A 182 -7.70 5.64 -24.04
CA LEU A 182 -6.53 6.02 -23.27
C LEU A 182 -6.15 7.46 -23.56
N ILE A 183 -6.20 8.32 -22.54
CA ILE A 183 -5.76 9.72 -22.64
C ILE A 183 -4.37 9.84 -22.06
N TRP A 184 -3.38 10.13 -22.91
CA TRP A 184 -1.99 10.28 -22.51
C TRP A 184 -1.53 11.73 -22.75
N ALA A 185 -1.03 12.38 -21.69
CA ALA A 185 -0.46 13.72 -21.73
C ALA A 185 0.33 14.01 -20.46
N GLU A 186 1.11 15.07 -20.42
CA GLU A 186 1.85 15.52 -19.25
C GLU A 186 0.95 15.88 -18.05
N THR A 187 1.52 15.89 -16.85
CA THR A 187 0.79 16.28 -15.64
C THR A 187 0.38 17.75 -15.72
N GLY A 188 -0.88 18.06 -15.39
CA GLY A 188 -1.42 19.43 -15.46
C GLY A 188 -2.04 19.82 -16.81
N CYS A 189 -1.96 18.99 -17.86
CA CYS A 189 -2.49 19.31 -19.21
C CYS A 189 -4.01 19.13 -19.36
N GLY A 190 -4.78 19.05 -18.29
CA GLY A 190 -6.24 18.99 -18.36
C GLY A 190 -6.83 17.65 -18.82
N LYS A 191 -6.11 16.52 -18.66
CA LYS A 191 -6.61 15.16 -18.99
C LYS A 191 -7.97 14.86 -18.37
N GLU A 192 -8.18 15.34 -17.17
CA GLU A 192 -9.44 15.13 -16.43
C GLU A 192 -10.62 15.83 -17.10
N LEU A 193 -10.42 17.05 -17.63
CA LEU A 193 -11.44 17.78 -18.39
C LEU A 193 -11.80 17.03 -19.68
N PHE A 194 -10.81 16.46 -20.36
CA PHE A 194 -11.03 15.62 -21.54
C PHE A 194 -11.84 14.38 -21.18
N ALA A 195 -11.46 13.65 -20.15
CA ALA A 195 -12.15 12.45 -19.71
C ALA A 195 -13.61 12.74 -19.34
N GLN A 196 -13.85 13.80 -18.58
CA GLN A 196 -15.21 14.25 -18.24
C GLN A 196 -16.03 14.63 -19.47
N SER A 197 -15.44 15.36 -20.42
CA SER A 197 -16.12 15.75 -21.65
C SER A 197 -16.45 14.59 -22.58
N MET A 198 -15.69 13.49 -22.51
CA MET A 198 -16.00 12.26 -23.26
C MET A 198 -17.13 11.45 -22.62
N HIS A 199 -17.37 11.63 -21.32
CA HIS A 199 -18.37 10.88 -20.56
C HIS A 199 -19.76 11.53 -20.65
N TYR A 200 -19.83 12.84 -20.89
CA TYR A 200 -21.09 13.63 -20.98
C TYR A 200 -21.41 14.06 -22.41
#